data_75fb60a2410d3679038d03ecdf75dd5e
#
_entry.id   75fb60a2410d3679038d03ecdf75dd5e
#
_cell.length_a   1.000
_cell.length_b   1.000
_cell.length_c   1.000
_cell.angle_alpha   90.00
_cell.angle_beta   90.00
_cell.angle_gamma   90.00
#
_symmetry.space_group_name_H-M   'P 1'
#
loop_
_entity.id
_entity.type
_entity.pdbx_description
1 polymer ?
#
loop_
_entity_poly.entity_id
_entity_poly.type
_entity_poly.pdbx_seq_one_letter_code
_entity_poly.pdbx_strand_id
1 'polypeptide(L)'
;IDELTHFSEKIYKFLRGRCRIGSLNVPDKYKDKLPLILCGSNPGGVGHQFVKETFIDNCQPMQVREMPPEEGGMLRQFIPAKLQDNPTMMLNDPLYANKLIGLGGALAKAMLEGDWDAIEGAYFDQFDKDLHVIEPFLIPADWARIRGFDWGYSRPFATLWAAVSDG
;
A
#
# COMPACT_ATOMS: atom_id res chain seq x y z
N ILE A 1 12.13 10.03 3.66
CA ILE A 1 11.90 9.83 2.20
C ILE A 1 10.51 10.38 1.93
N ASP A 2 10.43 11.36 1.08
CA ASP A 2 9.17 11.91 0.62
C ASP A 2 8.69 11.15 -0.62
N GLU A 3 7.37 10.95 -0.75
CA GLU A 3 6.74 10.22 -1.84
C GLU A 3 7.37 8.82 -2.11
N LEU A 4 7.39 7.98 -1.08
CA LEU A 4 8.06 6.67 -1.16
C LEU A 4 7.57 5.80 -2.33
N THR A 5 6.31 5.92 -2.73
CA THR A 5 5.73 5.18 -3.87
C THR A 5 6.32 5.59 -5.23
N HIS A 6 7.03 6.71 -5.32
CA HIS A 6 7.75 7.09 -6.53
C HIS A 6 9.09 6.35 -6.69
N PHE A 7 9.52 5.61 -5.68
CA PHE A 7 10.76 4.84 -5.71
C PHE A 7 10.49 3.35 -5.82
N SER A 8 11.42 2.64 -6.43
CA SER A 8 11.37 1.18 -6.43
C SER A 8 11.78 0.61 -5.06
N GLU A 9 11.33 -0.60 -4.76
CA GLU A 9 11.73 -1.33 -3.56
C GLU A 9 13.26 -1.44 -3.41
N LYS A 10 13.98 -1.59 -4.53
CA LYS A 10 15.44 -1.65 -4.55
C LYS A 10 16.07 -0.39 -3.99
N ILE A 11 15.56 0.79 -4.34
CA ILE A 11 16.04 2.07 -3.83
C ILE A 11 15.76 2.18 -2.34
N TYR A 12 14.55 1.83 -1.90
CA TYR A 12 14.20 1.81 -0.48
C TYR A 12 15.13 0.89 0.33
N LYS A 13 15.34 -0.34 -0.13
CA LYS A 13 16.25 -1.30 0.52
C LYS A 13 17.69 -0.79 0.59
N PHE A 14 18.16 -0.13 -0.47
CA PHE A 14 19.49 0.50 -0.48
C PHE A 14 19.60 1.61 0.57
N LEU A 15 18.64 2.53 0.61
CA LEU A 15 18.62 3.64 1.58
C LEU A 15 18.50 3.11 3.01
N ARG A 16 17.66 2.10 3.25
CA ARG A 16 17.55 1.44 4.56
C ARG A 16 18.87 0.86 5.02
N GLY A 17 19.62 0.20 4.14
CA GLY A 17 20.94 -0.34 4.46
C GLY A 17 22.00 0.74 4.78
N ARG A 18 21.74 1.99 4.42
CA ARG A 18 22.61 3.14 4.77
C ARG A 18 22.17 3.85 6.06
N CYS A 19 20.98 3.56 6.55
CA CYS A 19 20.44 4.17 7.76
C CYS A 19 21.10 3.54 9.00
N ARG A 20 22.15 4.20 9.50
CA ARG A 20 22.95 3.74 10.64
C ARG A 20 23.48 4.93 11.44
N ILE A 21 23.64 4.74 12.73
CA ILE A 21 24.20 5.78 13.62
C ILE A 21 25.70 5.97 13.39
N GLY A 22 26.45 4.87 13.15
CA GLY A 22 27.89 4.91 12.99
C GLY A 22 28.59 5.48 14.22
N SER A 23 29.46 6.48 14.01
CA SER A 23 30.19 7.18 15.07
C SER A 23 29.49 8.44 15.58
N LEU A 24 28.25 8.69 15.23
CA LEU A 24 27.51 9.85 15.71
C LEU A 24 27.28 9.80 17.22
N ASN A 25 27.56 10.88 17.91
CA ASN A 25 27.23 11.03 19.32
C ASN A 25 25.76 11.40 19.45
N VAL A 26 24.93 10.41 19.77
CA VAL A 26 23.49 10.58 19.92
C VAL A 26 23.17 10.78 21.41
N PRO A 27 22.47 11.86 21.80
CA PRO A 27 22.01 12.05 23.16
C PRO A 27 21.16 10.85 23.65
N ASP A 28 21.31 10.48 24.92
CA ASP A 28 20.68 9.27 25.48
C ASP A 28 19.18 9.18 25.23
N LYS A 29 18.48 10.30 25.30
CA LYS A 29 17.02 10.37 25.05
C LYS A 29 16.58 9.97 23.63
N TYR A 30 17.49 9.79 22.69
CA TYR A 30 17.22 9.42 21.31
C TYR A 30 17.87 8.11 20.88
N LYS A 31 18.68 7.47 21.73
CA LYS A 31 19.41 6.24 21.38
C LYS A 31 18.49 5.09 21.02
N ASP A 32 17.35 5.00 21.70
CA ASP A 32 16.31 4.00 21.46
C ASP A 32 15.43 4.29 20.23
N LYS A 33 15.51 5.52 19.68
CA LYS A 33 14.69 5.99 18.57
C LYS A 33 15.45 6.06 17.24
N LEU A 34 16.74 5.92 17.26
CA LEU A 34 17.59 6.02 16.08
C LEU A 34 18.37 4.72 15.86
N PRO A 35 18.68 4.38 14.60
CA PRO A 35 18.37 5.10 13.37
C PRO A 35 16.90 5.02 12.98
N LEU A 36 16.37 6.06 12.37
CA LEU A 36 14.97 6.14 11.94
C LEU A 36 14.89 6.52 10.46
N ILE A 37 14.00 5.87 9.72
CA ILE A 37 13.58 6.29 8.39
C ILE A 37 12.13 6.74 8.48
N LEU A 38 11.87 8.00 8.21
CA LEU A 38 10.52 8.52 8.07
C LEU A 38 10.18 8.62 6.57
N CYS A 39 9.05 8.04 6.19
CA CYS A 39 8.55 8.10 4.82
C CYS A 39 7.16 8.70 4.80
N GLY A 40 6.95 9.70 3.94
CA GLY A 40 5.64 10.17 3.52
C GLY A 40 5.28 9.54 2.18
N SER A 41 4.03 9.17 1.96
CA SER A 41 3.60 8.65 0.67
C SER A 41 2.08 8.61 0.53
N ASN A 42 1.63 8.80 -0.70
CA ASN A 42 0.28 8.53 -1.13
C ASN A 42 0.22 7.24 -1.95
N PRO A 43 -0.96 6.60 -2.08
CA PRO A 43 -1.15 5.50 -3.01
C PRO A 43 -0.84 5.91 -4.46
N GLY A 44 -0.37 4.99 -5.27
CA GLY A 44 0.00 5.22 -6.68
C GLY A 44 1.51 5.16 -6.93
N GLY A 45 1.92 5.29 -8.20
CA GLY A 45 3.33 5.25 -8.59
C GLY A 45 3.94 3.85 -8.66
N VAL A 46 5.20 3.79 -9.11
CA VAL A 46 5.92 2.53 -9.39
C VAL A 46 6.17 1.68 -8.16
N GLY A 47 6.21 2.31 -6.99
CA GLY A 47 6.46 1.65 -5.71
C GLY A 47 5.20 1.29 -4.94
N HIS A 48 4.01 1.59 -5.46
CA HIS A 48 2.74 1.39 -4.77
C HIS A 48 2.64 -0.01 -4.14
N GLN A 49 2.85 -1.03 -4.93
CA GLN A 49 2.68 -2.41 -4.50
C GLN A 49 3.63 -2.78 -3.35
N PHE A 50 4.93 -2.45 -3.47
CA PHE A 50 5.87 -2.78 -2.39
C PHE A 50 5.60 -2.00 -1.11
N VAL A 51 5.15 -0.74 -1.21
CA VAL A 51 4.79 0.07 -0.02
C VAL A 51 3.57 -0.52 0.65
N LYS A 52 2.54 -0.87 -0.13
CA LYS A 52 1.33 -1.51 0.36
C LYS A 52 1.65 -2.82 1.09
N GLU A 53 2.34 -3.75 0.46
CA GLU A 53 2.73 -5.04 1.04
C GLU A 53 3.63 -4.87 2.29
N THR A 54 4.53 -3.89 2.24
CA THR A 54 5.52 -3.69 3.30
C THR A 54 4.94 -3.01 4.53
N PHE A 55 4.05 -2.05 4.38
CA PHE A 55 3.64 -1.15 5.45
C PHE A 55 2.14 -1.21 5.77
N ILE A 56 1.28 -1.56 4.80
CA ILE A 56 -0.19 -1.49 4.96
C ILE A 56 -0.79 -2.87 5.15
N ASP A 57 -0.56 -3.79 4.20
CA ASP A 57 -1.08 -5.15 4.29
C ASP A 57 -0.49 -5.84 5.52
N ASN A 58 -1.30 -6.54 6.27
CA ASN A 58 -0.88 -7.23 7.49
C ASN A 58 -0.31 -6.31 8.61
N CYS A 59 -0.49 -5.00 8.50
CA CYS A 59 -0.10 -4.01 9.51
C CYS A 59 -1.34 -3.36 10.11
N GLN A 60 -1.55 -3.53 11.40
CA GLN A 60 -2.56 -2.71 12.07
C GLN A 60 -2.07 -1.25 12.15
N PRO A 61 -2.89 -0.28 11.76
CA PRO A 61 -2.55 1.12 11.89
C PRO A 61 -2.09 1.48 13.31
N MET A 62 -1.06 2.32 13.43
CA MET A 62 -0.47 2.80 14.68
C MET A 62 0.27 1.74 15.52
N GLN A 63 0.23 0.48 15.16
CA GLN A 63 0.95 -0.58 15.86
C GLN A 63 2.41 -0.65 15.41
N VAL A 64 3.33 -0.67 16.37
CA VAL A 64 4.74 -0.95 16.11
C VAL A 64 4.92 -2.45 15.93
N ARG A 65 5.60 -2.84 14.87
CA ARG A 65 5.87 -4.23 14.51
C ARG A 65 7.38 -4.45 14.34
N GLU A 66 7.90 -5.51 14.93
CA GLU A 66 9.27 -5.94 14.68
C GLU A 66 9.32 -6.79 13.40
N MET A 67 10.25 -6.48 12.54
CA MET A 67 10.44 -7.19 11.28
C MET A 67 11.48 -8.30 11.42
N PRO A 68 11.32 -9.42 10.70
CA PRO A 68 12.33 -10.47 10.73
C PRO A 68 13.64 -9.99 10.09
N PRO A 69 14.78 -10.65 10.40
CA PRO A 69 16.10 -10.26 9.89
C PRO A 69 16.15 -10.17 8.36
N GLU A 70 15.44 -11.04 7.65
CA GLU A 70 15.35 -11.07 6.19
C GLU A 70 14.73 -9.78 5.63
N GLU A 71 13.86 -9.16 6.40
CA GLU A 71 13.25 -7.86 6.09
C GLU A 71 13.98 -6.68 6.73
N GLY A 72 15.12 -6.92 7.36
CA GLY A 72 16.04 -5.93 7.90
C GLY A 72 15.97 -5.72 9.40
N GLY A 73 15.16 -6.49 10.15
CA GLY A 73 15.16 -6.53 11.62
C GLY A 73 14.81 -5.22 12.31
N MET A 74 14.25 -4.23 11.59
CA MET A 74 13.90 -2.92 12.15
C MET A 74 12.45 -2.91 12.62
N LEU A 75 12.15 -2.06 13.59
CA LEU A 75 10.77 -1.75 13.95
C LEU A 75 10.10 -0.98 12.80
N ARG A 76 8.84 -1.24 12.59
CA ARG A 76 8.03 -0.65 11.52
C ARG A 76 6.68 -0.22 12.06
N GLN A 77 6.20 0.93 11.61
CA GLN A 77 4.88 1.44 11.97
C GLN A 77 4.26 2.12 10.76
N PHE A 78 2.97 1.86 10.55
CA PHE A 78 2.14 2.59 9.61
C PHE A 78 1.27 3.60 10.37
N ILE A 79 1.34 4.85 9.95
CA ILE A 79 0.52 5.94 10.49
C ILE A 79 -0.36 6.43 9.35
N PRO A 80 -1.64 6.03 9.30
CA PRO A 80 -2.56 6.51 8.29
C PRO A 80 -2.85 7.99 8.50
N ALA A 81 -3.00 8.72 7.40
CA ALA A 81 -3.43 10.11 7.41
C ALA A 81 -4.39 10.36 6.23
N LYS A 82 -5.45 11.07 6.49
CA LYS A 82 -6.43 11.49 5.49
C LYS A 82 -6.42 13.01 5.37
N LEU A 83 -6.98 13.53 4.29
CA LEU A 83 -7.09 14.99 4.10
C LEU A 83 -7.76 15.66 5.30
N GLN A 84 -8.77 15.04 5.88
CA GLN A 84 -9.54 15.56 7.03
C GLN A 84 -8.69 15.69 8.30
N ASP A 85 -7.58 14.95 8.41
CA ASP A 85 -6.68 15.02 9.56
C ASP A 85 -5.78 16.27 9.53
N ASN A 86 -5.86 17.06 8.45
CA ASN A 86 -5.13 18.32 8.29
C ASN A 86 -6.09 19.53 8.30
N PRO A 87 -6.58 19.94 9.48
CA PRO A 87 -7.53 21.06 9.58
C PRO A 87 -6.96 22.38 9.07
N THR A 88 -5.65 22.59 9.21
CA THR A 88 -4.98 23.79 8.70
C THR A 88 -5.08 23.91 7.18
N MET A 89 -4.88 22.79 6.47
CA MET A 89 -5.02 22.78 5.01
C MET A 89 -6.46 23.04 4.59
N MET A 90 -7.43 22.42 5.27
CA MET A 90 -8.86 22.61 4.99
C MET A 90 -9.32 24.07 5.21
N LEU A 91 -8.74 24.75 6.20
CA LEU A 91 -9.01 26.17 6.46
C LEU A 91 -8.37 27.09 5.43
N ASN A 92 -7.13 26.80 5.04
CA ASN A 92 -6.36 27.67 4.12
C ASN A 92 -6.74 27.47 2.65
N ASP A 93 -7.13 26.26 2.24
CA ASP A 93 -7.63 25.95 0.89
C ASP A 93 -8.89 25.06 0.97
N PRO A 94 -10.07 25.65 1.25
CA PRO A 94 -11.32 24.91 1.33
C PRO A 94 -11.70 24.18 0.02
N LEU A 95 -11.14 24.61 -1.12
CA LEU A 95 -11.40 24.01 -2.42
C LEU A 95 -10.43 22.88 -2.76
N TYR A 96 -9.45 22.58 -1.90
CA TYR A 96 -8.48 21.54 -2.19
C TYR A 96 -9.11 20.15 -2.37
N ALA A 97 -10.10 19.81 -1.55
CA ALA A 97 -10.86 18.57 -1.72
C ALA A 97 -11.49 18.46 -3.11
N ASN A 98 -12.05 19.56 -3.64
CA ASN A 98 -12.64 19.58 -4.99
C ASN A 98 -11.59 19.35 -6.08
N LYS A 99 -10.37 19.86 -5.88
CA LYS A 99 -9.26 19.61 -6.82
C LYS A 99 -8.93 18.12 -6.86
N LEU A 100 -8.91 17.45 -5.71
CA LEU A 100 -8.68 16.00 -5.64
C LEU A 100 -9.83 15.19 -6.24
N ILE A 101 -11.08 15.57 -5.98
CA ILE A 101 -12.27 14.98 -6.63
C ILE A 101 -12.17 15.10 -8.15
N GLY A 102 -11.68 16.22 -8.65
CA GLY A 102 -11.46 16.47 -10.07
C GLY A 102 -10.46 15.52 -10.76
N LEU A 103 -9.62 14.81 -10.01
CA LEU A 103 -8.76 13.77 -10.56
C LEU A 103 -9.56 12.54 -11.04
N GLY A 104 -10.74 12.33 -10.47
CA GLY A 104 -11.67 11.26 -10.84
C GLY A 104 -11.24 9.85 -10.41
N GLY A 105 -12.19 8.93 -10.46
CA GLY A 105 -11.98 7.50 -10.29
C GLY A 105 -11.18 7.08 -9.05
N ALA A 106 -10.37 6.07 -9.22
CA ALA A 106 -9.54 5.46 -8.17
C ALA A 106 -8.51 6.44 -7.57
N LEU A 107 -7.97 7.37 -8.39
CA LEU A 107 -6.97 8.33 -7.91
C LEU A 107 -7.57 9.34 -6.93
N ALA A 108 -8.77 9.82 -7.18
CA ALA A 108 -9.48 10.71 -6.26
C ALA A 108 -9.71 10.03 -4.90
N LYS A 109 -10.16 8.77 -4.90
CA LYS A 109 -10.37 7.97 -3.70
C LYS A 109 -9.06 7.74 -2.93
N ALA A 110 -8.00 7.36 -3.65
CA ALA A 110 -6.67 7.17 -3.09
C ALA A 110 -6.16 8.43 -2.37
N MET A 111 -6.30 9.60 -2.99
CA MET A 111 -5.79 10.86 -2.45
C MET A 111 -6.65 11.46 -1.32
N LEU A 112 -7.97 11.27 -1.37
CA LEU A 112 -8.88 11.81 -0.36
C LEU A 112 -8.94 10.96 0.90
N GLU A 113 -9.00 9.64 0.71
CA GLU A 113 -9.28 8.67 1.76
C GLU A 113 -8.03 7.89 2.20
N GLY A 114 -6.92 8.02 1.46
CA GLY A 114 -5.75 7.20 1.69
C GLY A 114 -6.01 5.73 1.36
N ASP A 115 -6.86 5.48 0.35
CA ASP A 115 -7.24 4.12 -0.06
C ASP A 115 -6.10 3.46 -0.86
N TRP A 116 -5.43 2.51 -0.24
CA TRP A 116 -4.33 1.75 -0.85
C TRP A 116 -4.83 0.60 -1.73
N ASP A 117 -6.11 0.33 -1.76
CA ASP A 117 -6.72 -0.64 -2.67
C ASP A 117 -7.20 0.03 -3.97
N ALA A 118 -7.29 1.36 -4.01
CA ALA A 118 -7.52 2.11 -5.22
C ALA A 118 -6.30 2.00 -6.14
N ILE A 119 -6.44 1.28 -7.26
CA ILE A 119 -5.34 1.04 -8.22
C ILE A 119 -5.56 1.92 -9.44
N GLU A 120 -4.66 2.90 -9.62
CA GLU A 120 -4.63 3.68 -10.85
C GLU A 120 -4.19 2.80 -12.03
N GLY A 121 -4.95 2.84 -13.12
CA GLY A 121 -4.68 2.04 -14.31
C GLY A 121 -5.02 0.55 -14.19
N ALA A 122 -5.83 0.16 -13.22
CA ALA A 122 -6.40 -1.17 -13.20
C ALA A 122 -7.24 -1.39 -14.45
N TYR A 123 -7.01 -2.50 -15.15
CA TYR A 123 -7.82 -2.89 -16.31
C TYR A 123 -9.31 -3.05 -15.95
N PHE A 124 -9.58 -3.42 -14.70
CA PHE A 124 -10.91 -3.52 -14.10
C PHE A 124 -11.07 -2.45 -13.03
N ASP A 125 -11.30 -1.21 -13.43
CA ASP A 125 -11.51 -0.06 -12.55
C ASP A 125 -12.82 -0.14 -11.73
N GLN A 126 -13.74 -1.01 -12.16
CA GLN A 126 -15.02 -1.28 -11.49
C GLN A 126 -14.90 -2.37 -10.41
N PHE A 127 -13.71 -2.96 -10.21
CA PHE A 127 -13.56 -3.97 -9.16
C PHE A 127 -13.65 -3.32 -7.78
N ASP A 128 -14.61 -3.78 -7.00
CA ASP A 128 -14.87 -3.35 -5.63
C ASP A 128 -14.83 -4.57 -4.71
N LYS A 129 -13.96 -4.55 -3.69
CA LYS A 129 -13.81 -5.67 -2.78
C LYS A 129 -15.10 -5.99 -2.01
N ASP A 130 -15.80 -4.95 -1.56
CA ASP A 130 -17.00 -5.12 -0.75
C ASP A 130 -18.17 -5.70 -1.56
N LEU A 131 -18.12 -5.52 -2.89
CA LEU A 131 -19.12 -6.03 -3.81
C LEU A 131 -18.73 -7.37 -4.45
N HIS A 132 -17.45 -7.52 -4.82
CA HIS A 132 -16.98 -8.62 -5.66
C HIS A 132 -16.26 -9.74 -4.90
N VAL A 133 -15.89 -9.50 -3.63
CA VAL A 133 -15.31 -10.54 -2.77
C VAL A 133 -16.36 -11.03 -1.79
N ILE A 134 -16.71 -12.30 -1.92
CA ILE A 134 -17.73 -12.94 -1.09
C ILE A 134 -17.08 -13.89 -0.08
N GLU A 135 -17.79 -14.19 0.98
CA GLU A 135 -17.33 -15.18 1.95
C GLU A 135 -17.07 -16.54 1.28
N PRO A 136 -16.00 -17.25 1.67
CA PRO A 136 -15.67 -18.56 1.13
C PRO A 136 -16.82 -19.56 1.33
N PHE A 137 -17.16 -20.29 0.29
CA PHE A 137 -18.17 -21.34 0.33
C PHE A 137 -17.74 -22.59 -0.45
N LEU A 138 -18.37 -23.73 -0.18
CA LEU A 138 -18.15 -24.95 -0.94
C LEU A 138 -18.79 -24.82 -2.33
N ILE A 139 -17.96 -24.84 -3.38
CA ILE A 139 -18.44 -24.81 -4.75
C ILE A 139 -19.18 -26.12 -5.05
N PRO A 140 -20.47 -26.07 -5.44
CA PRO A 140 -21.25 -27.26 -5.80
C PRO A 140 -20.57 -28.12 -6.88
N ALA A 141 -20.73 -29.42 -6.80
CA ALA A 141 -20.03 -30.34 -7.68
C ALA A 141 -20.49 -30.26 -9.14
N ASP A 142 -21.71 -29.80 -9.34
CA ASP A 142 -22.40 -29.65 -10.63
C ASP A 142 -22.04 -28.34 -11.35
N TRP A 143 -21.41 -27.39 -10.67
CA TRP A 143 -20.95 -26.15 -11.32
C TRP A 143 -19.79 -26.43 -12.28
N ALA A 144 -19.89 -25.88 -13.47
CA ALA A 144 -18.80 -25.92 -14.44
C ALA A 144 -17.56 -25.16 -13.88
N ARG A 145 -16.38 -25.78 -14.02
CA ARG A 145 -15.12 -25.22 -13.52
C ARG A 145 -14.19 -24.94 -14.68
N ILE A 146 -13.62 -23.74 -14.69
CA ILE A 146 -12.74 -23.27 -15.74
C ILE A 146 -11.45 -22.81 -15.10
N ARG A 147 -10.33 -23.05 -15.77
CA ARG A 147 -9.03 -22.51 -15.39
C ARG A 147 -8.44 -21.76 -16.55
N GLY A 148 -8.16 -20.47 -16.34
CA GLY A 148 -7.35 -19.65 -17.22
C GLY A 148 -5.89 -19.66 -16.77
N PHE A 149 -4.97 -19.63 -17.70
CA PHE A 149 -3.54 -19.54 -17.42
C PHE A 149 -2.89 -18.54 -18.37
N ASP A 150 -2.19 -17.57 -17.80
CA ASP A 150 -1.41 -16.58 -18.54
C ASP A 150 0.07 -16.77 -18.22
N TRP A 151 0.87 -16.99 -19.28
CA TRP A 151 2.29 -17.25 -19.14
C TRP A 151 3.07 -15.96 -18.97
N GLY A 152 3.72 -15.79 -17.82
CA GLY A 152 4.65 -14.69 -17.59
C GLY A 152 6.06 -15.01 -18.06
N TYR A 153 6.73 -14.07 -18.74
CA TYR A 153 8.14 -14.18 -19.11
C TYR A 153 9.02 -13.29 -18.22
N SER A 154 8.82 -11.99 -18.24
CA SER A 154 9.50 -11.02 -17.37
C SER A 154 8.70 -10.65 -16.13
N ARG A 155 7.47 -11.14 -16.05
CA ARG A 155 6.53 -10.99 -14.94
C ARG A 155 6.07 -12.38 -14.48
N PRO A 156 5.61 -12.55 -13.24
CA PRO A 156 5.03 -13.82 -12.79
C PRO A 156 3.88 -14.27 -13.69
N PHE A 157 3.73 -15.58 -13.88
CA PHE A 157 2.54 -16.14 -14.51
C PHE A 157 1.30 -15.91 -13.62
N ALA A 158 0.13 -15.87 -14.24
CA ALA A 158 -1.14 -15.81 -13.54
C ALA A 158 -1.99 -17.04 -13.84
N THR A 159 -2.68 -17.55 -12.83
CA THR A 159 -3.68 -18.61 -12.98
C THR A 159 -4.98 -18.16 -12.34
N LEU A 160 -6.05 -18.19 -13.12
CA LEU A 160 -7.40 -17.90 -12.64
C LEU A 160 -8.23 -19.20 -12.62
N TRP A 161 -8.89 -19.44 -11.50
CA TRP A 161 -9.89 -20.49 -11.35
C TRP A 161 -11.26 -19.85 -11.28
N ALA A 162 -12.20 -20.35 -12.05
CA ALA A 162 -13.57 -19.89 -12.04
C ALA A 162 -14.54 -21.07 -11.94
N ALA A 163 -15.66 -20.83 -11.29
CA ALA A 163 -16.81 -21.73 -11.30
C ALA A 163 -18.02 -20.94 -11.81
N VAL A 164 -18.83 -21.57 -12.64
CA VAL A 164 -20.00 -20.95 -13.25
C VAL A 164 -21.25 -21.60 -12.70
N SER A 165 -22.15 -20.80 -12.11
CA SER A 165 -23.50 -21.26 -11.74
C SER A 165 -24.43 -21.05 -12.91
N ASP A 166 -25.36 -21.96 -13.11
CA ASP A 166 -26.39 -21.85 -14.15
C ASP A 166 -27.49 -20.82 -13.82
N GLY A 167 -27.25 -19.85 -12.96
CA GLY A 167 -28.14 -18.73 -12.61
C GLY A 167 -28.98 -18.97 -11.38
#